data_6a805d42e96fa3447f1a814c4ab5bd1b
#
_entry.id   6a805d42e96fa3447f1a814c4ab5bd1b
#
_cell.length_a   1.000
_cell.length_b   1.000
_cell.length_c   1.000
_cell.angle_alpha   90.00
_cell.angle_beta   90.00
_cell.angle_gamma   90.00
#
_symmetry.space_group_name_H-M   'P 1'
#
loop_
_entity.id
_entity.type
_entity.pdbx_description
1 polymer ?
#
loop_
_entity_poly.entity_id
_entity_poly.type
_entity_poly.pdbx_seq_one_letter_code
_entity_poly.pdbx_strand_id
1 'polypeptide(L)'
;MKAIVVREFGAPDVMKFEDVADPSPGPGQVLIRVHAVGVNPVETYIRAGMYARKPTLPYTPGSDVGGVIEHVGAGVTQFKPGDRVYTQGAAGGYAQMMACAEALAHPLPSRATFAQGAALGVPYSTAWRALFMRAHARAGETLLVHGASGGVGTAAVELGRSHGLRVIGTAGTAEGLALAREHGAHLVLNHREKDYLQQVMPFTGGAGVDVVLEMLANVNLDHDLDVLAMHGRVVVIGSRGRVEIDPRKAMSRDGTILGMTLFNATPEESRQIHAGLVAGLENGTLNPVVGKAFPLADAAKAHVAVMEAGAFGKIVLTP
;
A
#
# COMPACT_ATOMS: atom_id res chain seq x y z
N MET A 1 -22.23 -4.35 -17.59
CA MET A 1 -21.43 -3.32 -16.91
C MET A 1 -20.16 -2.98 -17.67
N LYS A 2 -19.53 -1.83 -17.41
CA LYS A 2 -18.21 -1.51 -17.95
C LYS A 2 -17.10 -2.06 -17.04
N ALA A 3 -16.02 -2.59 -17.65
CA ALA A 3 -14.84 -3.09 -16.96
C ALA A 3 -13.58 -2.97 -17.82
N ILE A 4 -12.42 -3.01 -17.16
CA ILE A 4 -11.13 -3.19 -17.83
C ILE A 4 -10.87 -4.69 -17.97
N VAL A 5 -10.61 -5.15 -19.18
CA VAL A 5 -10.30 -6.55 -19.49
C VAL A 5 -8.90 -6.66 -20.06
N VAL A 6 -8.11 -7.59 -19.51
CA VAL A 6 -6.75 -7.95 -19.95
C VAL A 6 -6.80 -9.37 -20.53
N ARG A 7 -6.52 -9.51 -21.83
CA ARG A 7 -6.53 -10.80 -22.56
C ARG A 7 -5.15 -11.39 -22.79
N GLU A 8 -4.12 -10.55 -22.68
CA GLU A 8 -2.72 -10.94 -22.81
C GLU A 8 -1.85 -10.10 -21.87
N PHE A 9 -0.71 -10.63 -21.45
CA PHE A 9 0.25 -9.85 -20.68
C PHE A 9 1.02 -8.91 -21.59
N GLY A 10 1.26 -7.66 -21.12
CA GLY A 10 1.94 -6.70 -21.97
C GLY A 10 2.05 -5.29 -21.36
N ALA A 11 2.21 -4.29 -22.23
CA ALA A 11 2.25 -2.88 -21.91
C ALA A 11 0.85 -2.35 -21.49
N PRO A 12 0.71 -1.11 -20.97
CA PRO A 12 -0.57 -0.59 -20.48
C PRO A 12 -1.73 -0.64 -21.47
N ASP A 13 -1.47 -0.64 -22.76
CA ASP A 13 -2.45 -0.68 -23.85
C ASP A 13 -3.19 -2.02 -24.00
N VAL A 14 -2.72 -3.11 -23.34
CA VAL A 14 -3.47 -4.39 -23.29
C VAL A 14 -4.75 -4.30 -22.43
N MET A 15 -4.88 -3.25 -21.62
CA MET A 15 -6.07 -2.99 -20.80
C MET A 15 -7.17 -2.38 -21.67
N LYS A 16 -8.24 -3.14 -21.93
CA LYS A 16 -9.37 -2.71 -22.77
C LYS A 16 -10.58 -2.37 -21.90
N PHE A 17 -11.18 -1.19 -22.13
CA PHE A 17 -12.41 -0.77 -21.49
C PHE A 17 -13.60 -1.27 -22.30
N GLU A 18 -14.35 -2.22 -21.78
CA GLU A 18 -15.35 -2.98 -22.53
C GLU A 18 -16.65 -3.17 -21.75
N ASP A 19 -17.70 -3.55 -22.48
CA ASP A 19 -18.93 -4.09 -21.89
C ASP A 19 -18.74 -5.58 -21.56
N VAL A 20 -19.02 -5.95 -20.32
CA VAL A 20 -19.01 -7.33 -19.85
C VAL A 20 -20.32 -7.65 -19.12
N ALA A 21 -20.62 -8.93 -18.96
CA ALA A 21 -21.76 -9.35 -18.14
C ALA A 21 -21.61 -8.89 -16.69
N ASP A 22 -22.73 -8.54 -16.06
CA ASP A 22 -22.73 -8.21 -14.64
C ASP A 22 -22.41 -9.48 -13.82
N PRO A 23 -21.52 -9.40 -12.82
CA PRO A 23 -21.25 -10.52 -11.96
C PRO A 23 -22.42 -10.79 -11.00
N SER A 24 -22.61 -12.04 -10.64
CA SER A 24 -23.54 -12.43 -9.57
C SER A 24 -22.75 -13.05 -8.40
N PRO A 25 -23.10 -12.75 -7.14
CA PRO A 25 -22.39 -13.32 -6.00
C PRO A 25 -22.78 -14.79 -5.81
N GLY A 26 -21.81 -15.67 -5.74
CA GLY A 26 -21.98 -17.07 -5.35
C GLY A 26 -22.15 -17.23 -3.82
N PRO A 27 -22.30 -18.46 -3.31
CA PRO A 27 -22.33 -18.71 -1.87
C PRO A 27 -21.08 -18.17 -1.16
N GLY A 28 -21.26 -17.48 -0.02
CA GLY A 28 -20.18 -16.84 0.73
C GLY A 28 -19.54 -15.63 0.05
N GLN A 29 -20.15 -15.10 -1.01
CA GLN A 29 -19.67 -13.91 -1.72
C GLN A 29 -20.61 -12.72 -1.56
N VAL A 30 -20.04 -11.54 -1.68
CA VAL A 30 -20.75 -10.26 -1.74
C VAL A 30 -20.55 -9.64 -3.12
N LEU A 31 -21.58 -8.97 -3.64
CA LEU A 31 -21.51 -8.12 -4.83
C LEU A 31 -21.39 -6.67 -4.38
N ILE A 32 -20.34 -6.00 -4.84
CA ILE A 32 -20.01 -4.62 -4.47
C ILE A 32 -20.23 -3.73 -5.70
N ARG A 33 -21.03 -2.68 -5.54
CA ARG A 33 -21.03 -1.53 -6.45
C ARG A 33 -19.78 -0.71 -6.17
N VAL A 34 -18.89 -0.66 -7.16
CA VAL A 34 -17.59 0.01 -7.05
C VAL A 34 -17.78 1.52 -7.19
N HIS A 35 -17.30 2.28 -6.21
CA HIS A 35 -17.27 3.74 -6.25
C HIS A 35 -15.87 4.30 -6.50
N ALA A 36 -14.85 3.56 -6.08
CA ALA A 36 -13.46 3.86 -6.36
C ALA A 36 -12.63 2.57 -6.30
N VAL A 37 -11.55 2.51 -7.07
CA VAL A 37 -10.57 1.42 -6.99
C VAL A 37 -9.16 1.96 -7.02
N GLY A 38 -8.30 1.49 -6.11
CA GLY A 38 -6.93 1.92 -5.96
C GLY A 38 -6.01 1.27 -6.99
N VAL A 39 -5.06 2.03 -7.49
CA VAL A 39 -4.01 1.55 -8.41
C VAL A 39 -2.73 1.26 -7.63
N ASN A 40 -2.18 0.06 -7.79
CA ASN A 40 -0.97 -0.39 -7.10
C ASN A 40 0.18 -0.65 -8.09
N PRO A 41 1.45 -0.32 -7.74
CA PRO A 41 2.60 -0.68 -8.58
C PRO A 41 2.66 -2.17 -8.91
N VAL A 42 2.30 -3.06 -7.98
CA VAL A 42 2.30 -4.52 -8.18
C VAL A 42 1.38 -4.96 -9.33
N GLU A 43 0.27 -4.25 -9.55
CA GLU A 43 -0.67 -4.55 -10.64
C GLU A 43 -0.04 -4.28 -12.01
N THR A 44 0.92 -3.35 -12.11
CA THR A 44 1.66 -3.10 -13.34
C THR A 44 2.58 -4.28 -13.69
N TYR A 45 3.20 -4.90 -12.68
CA TYR A 45 4.05 -6.09 -12.86
C TYR A 45 3.22 -7.33 -13.18
N ILE A 46 2.05 -7.48 -12.56
CA ILE A 46 1.09 -8.57 -12.85
C ILE A 46 0.60 -8.45 -14.30
N ARG A 47 0.13 -7.26 -14.71
CA ARG A 47 -0.33 -6.98 -16.07
C ARG A 47 0.75 -7.26 -17.12
N ALA A 48 2.01 -6.91 -16.81
CA ALA A 48 3.14 -7.15 -17.71
C ALA A 48 3.61 -8.63 -17.74
N GLY A 49 3.01 -9.51 -16.92
CA GLY A 49 3.44 -10.92 -16.80
C GLY A 49 4.77 -11.13 -16.09
N MET A 50 5.31 -10.09 -15.45
CA MET A 50 6.61 -10.12 -14.75
C MET A 50 6.52 -10.47 -13.27
N TYR A 51 5.32 -10.67 -12.74
CA TYR A 51 5.13 -11.04 -11.34
C TYR A 51 5.02 -12.55 -11.17
N ALA A 52 5.47 -13.07 -10.00
CA ALA A 52 5.46 -14.52 -9.72
C ALA A 52 4.04 -15.13 -9.72
N ARG A 53 3.04 -14.38 -9.27
CA ARG A 53 1.63 -14.79 -9.32
C ARG A 53 0.99 -14.17 -10.54
N LYS A 54 0.55 -15.00 -11.48
CA LYS A 54 -0.12 -14.58 -12.71
C LYS A 54 -1.59 -15.00 -12.67
N PRO A 55 -2.54 -14.09 -12.97
CA PRO A 55 -3.94 -14.47 -13.12
C PRO A 55 -4.14 -15.31 -14.38
N THR A 56 -5.22 -16.09 -14.40
CA THR A 56 -5.70 -16.73 -15.63
C THR A 56 -6.31 -15.68 -16.54
N LEU A 57 -5.89 -15.67 -17.79
CA LEU A 57 -6.41 -14.77 -18.82
C LEU A 57 -7.72 -15.30 -19.43
N PRO A 58 -8.70 -14.47 -19.79
CA PRO A 58 -8.75 -13.03 -19.53
C PRO A 58 -9.05 -12.71 -18.06
N TYR A 59 -8.62 -11.53 -17.56
CA TYR A 59 -8.93 -11.08 -16.21
C TYR A 59 -9.20 -9.58 -16.15
N THR A 60 -9.87 -9.15 -15.08
CA THR A 60 -10.05 -7.75 -14.70
C THR A 60 -9.15 -7.45 -13.50
N PRO A 61 -8.24 -6.43 -13.58
CA PRO A 61 -7.39 -6.03 -12.47
C PRO A 61 -8.17 -5.40 -11.31
N GLY A 62 -7.42 -4.97 -10.27
CA GLY A 62 -7.93 -4.17 -9.15
C GLY A 62 -8.31 -5.00 -7.93
N SER A 63 -7.68 -4.69 -6.79
CA SER A 63 -7.89 -5.37 -5.52
C SER A 63 -8.42 -4.46 -4.41
N ASP A 64 -8.12 -3.17 -4.48
CA ASP A 64 -8.41 -2.19 -3.45
C ASP A 64 -9.65 -1.38 -3.84
N VAL A 65 -10.82 -1.89 -3.52
CA VAL A 65 -12.10 -1.25 -3.86
C VAL A 65 -12.66 -0.52 -2.64
N GLY A 66 -13.24 0.65 -2.85
CA GLY A 66 -14.19 1.30 -1.94
C GLY A 66 -15.57 1.32 -2.60
N GLY A 67 -16.59 0.81 -1.91
CA GLY A 67 -17.92 0.68 -2.51
C GLY A 67 -19.02 0.33 -1.52
N VAL A 68 -20.16 -0.07 -2.07
CA VAL A 68 -21.37 -0.45 -1.31
C VAL A 68 -21.78 -1.86 -1.69
N ILE A 69 -22.13 -2.68 -0.71
CA ILE A 69 -22.72 -4.01 -0.96
C ILE A 69 -24.05 -3.83 -1.67
N GLU A 70 -24.17 -4.42 -2.84
CA GLU A 70 -25.41 -4.41 -3.65
C GLU A 70 -26.25 -5.66 -3.37
N HIS A 71 -25.60 -6.83 -3.36
CA HIS A 71 -26.21 -8.13 -3.07
C HIS A 71 -25.28 -9.02 -2.26
N VAL A 72 -25.86 -9.99 -1.56
CA VAL A 72 -25.13 -11.00 -0.81
C VAL A 72 -25.54 -12.40 -1.25
N GLY A 73 -24.58 -13.30 -1.39
CA GLY A 73 -24.82 -14.71 -1.69
C GLY A 73 -25.25 -15.50 -0.47
N ALA A 74 -25.70 -16.72 -0.68
CA ALA A 74 -26.09 -17.61 0.40
C ALA A 74 -24.92 -17.82 1.40
N GLY A 75 -25.20 -17.82 2.71
CA GLY A 75 -24.20 -18.06 3.77
C GLY A 75 -23.39 -16.83 4.16
N VAL A 76 -23.56 -15.66 3.53
CA VAL A 76 -22.97 -14.40 4.00
C VAL A 76 -23.66 -13.98 5.31
N THR A 77 -22.85 -13.61 6.32
CA THR A 77 -23.34 -13.30 7.66
C THR A 77 -22.87 -11.94 8.19
N GLN A 78 -21.78 -11.38 7.64
CA GLN A 78 -21.16 -10.16 8.17
C GLN A 78 -21.70 -8.90 7.49
N PHE A 79 -22.28 -9.02 6.30
CA PHE A 79 -22.70 -7.88 5.49
C PHE A 79 -24.14 -8.04 4.97
N LYS A 80 -24.75 -6.90 4.68
CA LYS A 80 -26.05 -6.78 4.01
C LYS A 80 -26.01 -5.71 2.92
N PRO A 81 -26.96 -5.71 1.98
CA PRO A 81 -27.11 -4.63 1.00
C PRO A 81 -27.15 -3.25 1.67
N GLY A 82 -26.43 -2.29 1.11
CA GLY A 82 -26.28 -0.93 1.61
C GLY A 82 -25.07 -0.71 2.52
N ASP A 83 -24.40 -1.75 3.00
CA ASP A 83 -23.20 -1.60 3.84
C ASP A 83 -22.05 -1.03 3.01
N ARG A 84 -21.35 -0.06 3.59
CA ARG A 84 -20.14 0.54 3.02
C ARG A 84 -18.94 -0.34 3.32
N VAL A 85 -18.14 -0.63 2.32
CA VAL A 85 -16.99 -1.53 2.45
C VAL A 85 -15.76 -1.02 1.69
N TYR A 86 -14.59 -1.51 2.13
CA TYR A 86 -13.40 -1.55 1.31
C TYR A 86 -12.91 -2.99 1.17
N THR A 87 -12.09 -3.27 0.17
CA THR A 87 -11.54 -4.62 -0.06
C THR A 87 -10.02 -4.63 -0.07
N GLN A 88 -9.46 -5.82 0.18
CA GLN A 88 -8.05 -6.09 -0.03
C GLN A 88 -7.87 -7.53 -0.50
N GLY A 89 -7.04 -7.73 -1.55
CA GLY A 89 -6.71 -9.06 -2.06
C GLY A 89 -7.76 -9.70 -2.97
N ALA A 90 -8.90 -9.06 -3.18
CA ALA A 90 -9.87 -9.45 -4.19
C ALA A 90 -9.32 -9.18 -5.62
N ALA A 91 -9.99 -9.66 -6.64
CA ALA A 91 -9.70 -9.35 -8.04
C ALA A 91 -10.98 -8.88 -8.74
N GLY A 92 -10.84 -8.08 -9.81
CA GLY A 92 -11.98 -7.61 -10.59
C GLY A 92 -12.44 -6.20 -10.27
N GLY A 93 -11.71 -5.45 -9.46
CA GLY A 93 -12.10 -4.10 -9.01
C GLY A 93 -12.11 -3.03 -10.11
N TYR A 94 -11.37 -3.21 -11.22
CA TYR A 94 -11.42 -2.26 -12.35
C TYR A 94 -12.70 -2.45 -13.18
N ALA A 95 -13.82 -2.33 -12.50
CA ALA A 95 -15.16 -2.52 -13.05
C ALA A 95 -16.19 -1.69 -12.28
N GLN A 96 -17.40 -1.56 -12.80
CA GLN A 96 -18.51 -0.91 -12.09
C GLN A 96 -19.05 -1.76 -10.93
N MET A 97 -18.93 -3.09 -11.05
CA MET A 97 -19.34 -4.04 -10.01
C MET A 97 -18.31 -5.15 -9.87
N MET A 98 -18.14 -5.64 -8.62
CA MET A 98 -17.18 -6.71 -8.31
C MET A 98 -17.81 -7.71 -7.34
N ALA A 99 -17.72 -9.00 -7.64
CA ALA A 99 -18.05 -10.06 -6.69
C ALA A 99 -16.79 -10.59 -6.01
N CYS A 100 -16.79 -10.73 -4.69
CA CYS A 100 -15.67 -11.30 -3.95
C CYS A 100 -16.15 -12.09 -2.73
N ALA A 101 -15.26 -12.93 -2.17
CA ALA A 101 -15.54 -13.60 -0.90
C ALA A 101 -15.78 -12.57 0.22
N GLU A 102 -16.74 -12.84 1.09
CA GLU A 102 -17.09 -12.00 2.25
C GLU A 102 -15.83 -11.63 3.08
N ALA A 103 -14.93 -12.58 3.27
CA ALA A 103 -13.69 -12.42 4.06
C ALA A 103 -12.69 -11.39 3.49
N LEU A 104 -12.86 -10.94 2.24
CA LEU A 104 -12.03 -9.93 1.59
C LEU A 104 -12.65 -8.53 1.62
N ALA A 105 -13.87 -8.41 2.12
CA ALA A 105 -14.56 -7.15 2.34
C ALA A 105 -14.45 -6.75 3.82
N HIS A 106 -14.26 -5.45 4.07
CA HIS A 106 -14.10 -4.89 5.41
C HIS A 106 -14.96 -3.65 5.57
N PRO A 107 -15.52 -3.37 6.76
CA PRO A 107 -16.35 -2.18 6.98
C PRO A 107 -15.60 -0.89 6.66
N LEU A 108 -16.24 0.02 5.91
CA LEU A 108 -15.75 1.37 5.66
C LEU A 108 -16.57 2.37 6.47
N PRO A 109 -16.00 2.94 7.55
CA PRO A 109 -16.68 3.91 8.39
C PRO A 109 -17.20 5.12 7.61
N SER A 110 -18.33 5.70 8.03
CA SER A 110 -19.00 6.81 7.32
C SER A 110 -18.15 8.06 7.17
N ARG A 111 -17.19 8.28 8.07
CA ARG A 111 -16.24 9.39 8.00
C ARG A 111 -15.21 9.28 6.87
N ALA A 112 -14.96 8.08 6.34
CA ALA A 112 -14.07 7.86 5.21
C ALA A 112 -14.85 7.88 3.89
N THR A 113 -14.28 8.51 2.86
CA THR A 113 -14.82 8.46 1.50
C THR A 113 -14.53 7.11 0.85
N PHE A 114 -15.23 6.76 -0.23
CA PHE A 114 -14.93 5.53 -0.97
C PHE A 114 -13.53 5.57 -1.62
N ALA A 115 -13.07 6.74 -2.06
CA ALA A 115 -11.73 6.92 -2.56
C ALA A 115 -10.66 6.66 -1.48
N GLN A 116 -10.92 7.06 -0.23
CA GLN A 116 -10.07 6.70 0.91
C GLN A 116 -10.13 5.20 1.20
N GLY A 117 -11.32 4.57 1.10
CA GLY A 117 -11.46 3.11 1.17
C GLY A 117 -10.59 2.38 0.14
N ALA A 118 -10.60 2.87 -1.10
CA ALA A 118 -9.75 2.36 -2.18
C ALA A 118 -8.24 2.67 -1.99
N ALA A 119 -7.88 3.55 -1.07
CA ALA A 119 -6.51 3.86 -0.71
C ALA A 119 -5.96 3.03 0.46
N LEU A 120 -6.78 2.19 1.09
CA LEU A 120 -6.43 1.42 2.28
C LEU A 120 -5.78 0.06 1.97
N GLY A 121 -6.44 -0.77 1.19
CA GLY A 121 -6.16 -2.21 1.08
C GLY A 121 -4.69 -2.56 1.07
N VAL A 122 -4.05 -2.54 -0.09
CA VAL A 122 -2.63 -2.88 -0.23
C VAL A 122 -1.71 -1.92 0.55
N PRO A 123 -1.84 -0.57 0.49
CA PRO A 123 -0.90 0.30 1.15
C PRO A 123 -0.83 0.16 2.67
N TYR A 124 -1.97 0.24 3.34
CA TYR A 124 -2.01 0.21 4.81
C TYR A 124 -1.74 -1.19 5.36
N SER A 125 -2.23 -2.24 4.68
CA SER A 125 -1.91 -3.62 5.07
C SER A 125 -0.42 -3.92 4.91
N THR A 126 0.23 -3.38 3.86
CA THR A 126 1.67 -3.49 3.65
C THR A 126 2.44 -2.81 4.78
N ALA A 127 2.10 -1.56 5.08
CA ALA A 127 2.75 -0.79 6.14
C ALA A 127 2.55 -1.44 7.52
N TRP A 128 1.32 -1.87 7.84
CA TRP A 128 1.01 -2.59 9.09
C TRP A 128 1.83 -3.86 9.24
N ARG A 129 1.80 -4.72 8.21
CA ARG A 129 2.54 -5.97 8.23
C ARG A 129 4.04 -5.75 8.38
N ALA A 130 4.59 -4.78 7.65
CA ALA A 130 6.00 -4.44 7.73
C ALA A 130 6.41 -3.94 9.12
N LEU A 131 5.65 -3.00 9.68
CA LEU A 131 5.95 -2.40 10.99
C LEU A 131 5.77 -3.39 12.14
N PHE A 132 4.58 -4.02 12.24
CA PHE A 132 4.19 -4.70 13.48
C PHE A 132 4.40 -6.21 13.44
N MET A 133 4.30 -6.84 12.26
CA MET A 133 4.43 -8.28 12.11
C MET A 133 5.83 -8.71 11.65
N ARG A 134 6.56 -7.85 10.93
CA ARG A 134 7.91 -8.18 10.46
C ARG A 134 8.99 -7.50 11.29
N ALA A 135 8.94 -6.17 11.43
CA ALA A 135 9.90 -5.44 12.22
C ALA A 135 9.66 -5.50 13.73
N HIS A 136 8.44 -5.86 14.17
CA HIS A 136 8.04 -5.80 15.59
C HIS A 136 8.35 -4.44 16.20
N ALA A 137 7.99 -3.36 15.49
CA ALA A 137 8.25 -1.99 15.89
C ALA A 137 7.56 -1.66 17.22
N ARG A 138 8.26 -0.92 18.10
CA ARG A 138 7.81 -0.60 19.46
C ARG A 138 7.76 0.90 19.67
N ALA A 139 6.84 1.35 20.51
CA ALA A 139 6.77 2.75 20.92
C ALA A 139 8.14 3.25 21.45
N GLY A 140 8.51 4.46 21.06
CA GLY A 140 9.81 5.07 21.40
C GLY A 140 10.92 4.81 20.37
N GLU A 141 10.80 3.81 19.49
CA GLU A 141 11.76 3.56 18.42
C GLU A 141 11.71 4.63 17.32
N THR A 142 12.82 4.79 16.62
CA THR A 142 12.93 5.69 15.45
C THR A 142 12.73 4.90 14.16
N LEU A 143 11.78 5.34 13.35
CA LEU A 143 11.41 4.77 12.05
C LEU A 143 11.86 5.67 10.91
N LEU A 144 12.58 5.13 9.94
CA LEU A 144 12.84 5.76 8.64
C LEU A 144 11.91 5.15 7.58
N VAL A 145 11.17 6.01 6.87
CA VAL A 145 10.27 5.63 5.78
C VAL A 145 10.77 6.20 4.47
N HIS A 146 11.28 5.37 3.58
CA HIS A 146 11.58 5.78 2.21
C HIS A 146 10.29 5.98 1.40
N GLY A 147 10.25 7.02 0.56
CA GLY A 147 9.07 7.34 -0.24
C GLY A 147 7.83 7.64 0.60
N ALA A 148 8.00 8.41 1.68
CA ALA A 148 6.96 8.74 2.67
C ALA A 148 5.73 9.46 2.11
N SER A 149 5.80 10.01 0.90
CA SER A 149 4.68 10.67 0.20
C SER A 149 3.81 9.74 -0.65
N GLY A 150 4.23 8.50 -0.90
CA GLY A 150 3.45 7.51 -1.65
C GLY A 150 2.43 6.78 -0.77
N GLY A 151 1.59 5.93 -1.36
CA GLY A 151 0.51 5.25 -0.62
C GLY A 151 0.98 4.43 0.58
N VAL A 152 2.00 3.57 0.43
CA VAL A 152 2.58 2.81 1.57
C VAL A 152 3.32 3.73 2.52
N GLY A 153 3.99 4.77 1.99
CA GLY A 153 4.76 5.71 2.79
C GLY A 153 3.88 6.53 3.74
N THR A 154 2.79 7.13 3.24
CA THR A 154 1.84 7.88 4.08
C THR A 154 1.21 6.98 5.13
N ALA A 155 0.80 5.76 4.76
CA ALA A 155 0.30 4.76 5.70
C ALA A 155 1.32 4.43 6.82
N ALA A 156 2.60 4.25 6.46
CA ALA A 156 3.66 3.96 7.41
C ALA A 156 3.92 5.12 8.37
N VAL A 157 3.86 6.36 7.87
CA VAL A 157 3.99 7.56 8.72
C VAL A 157 2.86 7.64 9.73
N GLU A 158 1.60 7.52 9.30
CA GLU A 158 0.43 7.57 10.19
C GLU A 158 0.45 6.44 11.23
N LEU A 159 0.68 5.19 10.78
CA LEU A 159 0.75 4.03 11.66
C LEU A 159 1.91 4.16 12.65
N GLY A 160 3.09 4.59 12.21
CA GLY A 160 4.22 4.83 13.09
C GLY A 160 3.92 5.89 14.14
N ARG A 161 3.32 7.01 13.73
CA ARG A 161 2.92 8.09 14.66
C ARG A 161 1.89 7.63 15.69
N SER A 162 0.85 6.95 15.24
CA SER A 162 -0.22 6.47 16.13
C SER A 162 0.26 5.45 17.17
N HIS A 163 1.37 4.75 16.88
CA HIS A 163 1.99 3.78 17.78
C HIS A 163 3.20 4.34 18.57
N GLY A 164 3.41 5.66 18.55
CA GLY A 164 4.44 6.31 19.36
C GLY A 164 5.86 6.18 18.80
N LEU A 165 6.03 5.92 17.51
CA LEU A 165 7.34 5.94 16.86
C LEU A 165 7.78 7.37 16.55
N ARG A 166 9.08 7.58 16.53
CA ARG A 166 9.73 8.80 16.05
C ARG A 166 9.99 8.66 14.55
N VAL A 167 9.23 9.34 13.70
CA VAL A 167 9.21 9.07 12.25
C VAL A 167 10.07 10.06 11.48
N ILE A 168 10.96 9.54 10.64
CA ILE A 168 11.71 10.23 9.60
C ILE A 168 11.11 9.81 8.26
N GLY A 169 10.70 10.75 7.41
CA GLY A 169 10.15 10.46 6.09
C GLY A 169 11.01 11.01 4.97
N THR A 170 11.19 10.27 3.87
CA THR A 170 11.87 10.82 2.68
C THR A 170 10.90 11.04 1.54
N ALA A 171 11.08 12.12 0.77
CA ALA A 171 10.36 12.38 -0.47
C ALA A 171 11.24 13.15 -1.45
N GLY A 172 10.84 13.21 -2.72
CA GLY A 172 11.65 13.85 -3.77
C GLY A 172 11.07 15.17 -4.29
N THR A 173 9.93 15.64 -3.75
CA THR A 173 9.31 16.92 -4.15
C THR A 173 8.92 17.74 -2.92
N ALA A 174 8.79 19.06 -3.08
CA ALA A 174 8.39 19.94 -2.00
C ALA A 174 7.01 19.54 -1.44
N GLU A 175 6.06 19.23 -2.32
CA GLU A 175 4.71 18.79 -1.96
C GLU A 175 4.75 17.45 -1.20
N GLY A 176 5.59 16.51 -1.63
CA GLY A 176 5.76 15.21 -0.96
C GLY A 176 6.38 15.34 0.43
N LEU A 177 7.33 16.27 0.61
CA LEU A 177 7.92 16.58 1.93
C LEU A 177 6.88 17.23 2.86
N ALA A 178 6.08 18.17 2.32
CA ALA A 178 4.99 18.79 3.08
C ALA A 178 3.96 17.76 3.51
N LEU A 179 3.53 16.88 2.60
CA LEU A 179 2.59 15.79 2.89
C LEU A 179 3.10 14.86 4.00
N ALA A 180 4.36 14.39 3.90
CA ALA A 180 4.92 13.51 4.92
C ALA A 180 4.96 14.19 6.31
N ARG A 181 5.25 15.49 6.36
CA ARG A 181 5.24 16.28 7.60
C ARG A 181 3.81 16.43 8.15
N GLU A 182 2.84 16.76 7.31
CA GLU A 182 1.44 16.91 7.68
C GLU A 182 0.88 15.61 8.29
N HIS A 183 1.25 14.45 7.72
CA HIS A 183 0.83 13.15 8.21
C HIS A 183 1.64 12.66 9.43
N GLY A 184 2.58 13.44 9.92
CA GLY A 184 3.19 13.23 11.23
C GLY A 184 4.68 12.85 11.23
N ALA A 185 5.40 12.95 10.10
CA ALA A 185 6.84 12.79 10.14
C ALA A 185 7.51 13.93 10.94
N HIS A 186 8.36 13.58 11.89
CA HIS A 186 9.08 14.55 12.74
C HIS A 186 10.25 15.21 11.99
N LEU A 187 10.87 14.46 11.09
CA LEU A 187 11.90 14.94 10.18
C LEU A 187 11.53 14.51 8.77
N VAL A 188 11.69 15.40 7.79
CA VAL A 188 11.52 15.07 6.38
C VAL A 188 12.80 15.39 5.62
N LEU A 189 13.23 14.46 4.75
CA LEU A 189 14.49 14.53 4.03
C LEU A 189 14.21 14.43 2.53
N ASN A 190 14.85 15.32 1.76
CA ASN A 190 14.76 15.27 0.30
C ASN A 190 15.78 14.25 -0.24
N HIS A 191 15.32 13.09 -0.67
CA HIS A 191 16.19 12.03 -1.20
C HIS A 191 16.84 12.35 -2.55
N ARG A 192 16.55 13.52 -3.16
CA ARG A 192 17.28 14.03 -4.33
C ARG A 192 18.51 14.85 -3.96
N GLU A 193 18.61 15.27 -2.70
CA GLU A 193 19.79 15.96 -2.20
C GLU A 193 20.92 14.96 -1.93
N LYS A 194 22.13 15.38 -2.22
CA LYS A 194 23.30 14.57 -1.90
C LYS A 194 23.40 14.37 -0.39
N ASP A 195 23.75 13.18 0.02
CA ASP A 195 24.05 12.84 1.42
C ASP A 195 22.90 13.14 2.41
N TYR A 196 21.65 13.13 1.93
CA TYR A 196 20.47 13.46 2.74
C TYR A 196 20.35 12.62 4.02
N LEU A 197 20.83 11.37 4.03
CA LEU A 197 20.81 10.50 5.21
C LEU A 197 21.78 10.95 6.32
N GLN A 198 22.75 11.83 6.05
CA GLN A 198 23.64 12.36 7.09
C GLN A 198 22.89 13.13 8.18
N GLN A 199 21.66 13.61 7.89
CA GLN A 199 20.82 14.28 8.88
C GLN A 199 20.19 13.31 9.89
N VAL A 200 20.21 12.01 9.63
CA VAL A 200 19.63 10.98 10.51
C VAL A 200 20.41 10.91 11.83
N MET A 201 21.73 10.87 11.77
CA MET A 201 22.56 10.71 12.98
C MET A 201 22.42 11.90 13.94
N PRO A 202 22.50 13.16 13.51
CA PRO A 202 22.24 14.31 14.41
C PRO A 202 20.80 14.27 14.99
N PHE A 203 19.81 13.92 14.19
CA PHE A 203 18.42 13.84 14.64
C PHE A 203 18.23 12.77 15.73
N THR A 204 18.92 11.64 15.64
CA THR A 204 18.84 10.54 16.60
C THR A 204 19.84 10.64 17.75
N GLY A 205 20.62 11.73 17.83
CA GLY A 205 21.69 11.88 18.83
C GLY A 205 22.82 10.86 18.67
N GLY A 206 23.07 10.40 17.45
CA GLY A 206 24.10 9.40 17.13
C GLY A 206 23.64 7.93 17.26
N ALA A 207 22.41 7.68 17.72
CA ALA A 207 21.92 6.30 17.92
C ALA A 207 21.60 5.57 16.60
N GLY A 208 21.19 6.29 15.56
CA GLY A 208 20.68 5.72 14.31
C GLY A 208 19.18 5.43 14.36
N VAL A 209 18.66 4.69 13.37
CA VAL A 209 17.24 4.32 13.25
C VAL A 209 17.03 2.86 13.61
N ASP A 210 15.97 2.58 14.36
CA ASP A 210 15.64 1.21 14.79
C ASP A 210 14.98 0.40 13.69
N VAL A 211 14.16 1.05 12.85
CA VAL A 211 13.44 0.43 11.76
C VAL A 211 13.56 1.27 10.50
N VAL A 212 13.85 0.61 9.37
CA VAL A 212 13.75 1.20 8.03
C VAL A 212 12.67 0.47 7.24
N LEU A 213 11.71 1.19 6.65
CA LEU A 213 10.81 0.67 5.63
C LEU A 213 11.32 1.07 4.25
N GLU A 214 11.80 0.08 3.50
CA GLU A 214 12.53 0.28 2.26
C GLU A 214 11.66 -0.08 1.04
N MET A 215 11.39 0.93 0.20
CA MET A 215 10.52 0.82 -0.97
C MET A 215 11.29 0.62 -2.28
N LEU A 216 12.61 0.86 -2.29
CA LEU A 216 13.47 0.80 -3.48
C LEU A 216 14.85 0.25 -3.12
N ALA A 217 14.89 -0.94 -2.53
CA ALA A 217 16.07 -1.56 -1.94
C ALA A 217 17.27 -1.67 -2.89
N ASN A 218 17.04 -1.81 -4.20
CA ASN A 218 18.12 -1.81 -5.19
C ASN A 218 18.88 -0.47 -5.29
N VAL A 219 18.40 0.60 -4.65
CA VAL A 219 19.07 1.92 -4.61
C VAL A 219 19.57 2.23 -3.20
N ASN A 220 18.78 1.95 -2.16
CA ASN A 220 19.04 2.51 -0.83
C ASN A 220 19.63 1.51 0.17
N LEU A 221 19.44 0.19 -0.01
CA LEU A 221 19.70 -0.82 1.04
C LEU A 221 21.10 -0.74 1.65
N ASP A 222 22.14 -0.49 0.86
CA ASP A 222 23.50 -0.35 1.40
C ASP A 222 23.67 0.89 2.27
N HIS A 223 23.02 2.00 1.87
CA HIS A 223 23.03 3.26 2.62
C HIS A 223 22.15 3.20 3.88
N ASP A 224 21.08 2.40 3.87
CA ASP A 224 20.23 2.16 5.05
C ASP A 224 21.04 1.55 6.18
N LEU A 225 21.97 0.65 5.86
CA LEU A 225 22.83 -0.01 6.83
C LEU A 225 23.81 0.96 7.53
N ASP A 226 24.16 2.10 6.91
CA ASP A 226 25.02 3.14 7.51
C ASP A 226 24.31 3.89 8.64
N VAL A 227 22.98 4.01 8.56
CA VAL A 227 22.17 4.79 9.52
C VAL A 227 21.41 3.94 10.53
N LEU A 228 21.54 2.60 10.49
CA LEU A 228 20.91 1.70 11.46
C LEU A 228 21.43 1.94 12.89
N ALA A 229 20.52 1.87 13.84
CA ALA A 229 20.85 1.70 15.25
C ALA A 229 21.40 0.30 15.55
N MET A 230 21.94 0.08 16.73
CA MET A 230 22.27 -1.26 17.22
C MET A 230 21.00 -2.12 17.26
N HIS A 231 21.06 -3.34 16.70
CA HIS A 231 19.93 -4.24 16.51
C HIS A 231 18.82 -3.70 15.59
N GLY A 232 19.13 -2.69 14.74
CA GLY A 232 18.19 -2.11 13.79
C GLY A 232 17.76 -3.10 12.71
N ARG A 233 16.60 -2.85 12.10
CA ARG A 233 15.98 -3.73 11.11
C ARG A 233 15.61 -2.95 9.86
N VAL A 234 16.02 -3.45 8.68
CA VAL A 234 15.52 -2.98 7.38
C VAL A 234 14.47 -3.95 6.87
N VAL A 235 13.24 -3.48 6.64
CA VAL A 235 12.18 -4.26 6.01
C VAL A 235 12.09 -3.89 4.54
N VAL A 236 12.52 -4.80 3.67
CA VAL A 236 12.44 -4.64 2.22
C VAL A 236 11.02 -4.94 1.76
N ILE A 237 10.32 -3.89 1.29
CA ILE A 237 8.96 -3.92 0.75
C ILE A 237 9.00 -3.92 -0.76
N GLY A 238 9.92 -3.14 -1.37
CA GLY A 238 10.05 -3.01 -2.80
C GLY A 238 11.49 -2.99 -3.28
N SER A 239 11.72 -3.56 -4.47
CA SER A 239 12.99 -3.50 -5.19
C SER A 239 12.73 -3.64 -6.69
N ARG A 240 13.50 -2.95 -7.51
CA ARG A 240 13.41 -3.03 -8.98
C ARG A 240 14.65 -3.68 -9.63
N GLY A 241 15.53 -4.26 -8.82
CA GLY A 241 16.76 -4.86 -9.32
C GLY A 241 17.63 -5.46 -8.22
N ARG A 242 18.88 -5.73 -8.57
CA ARG A 242 19.91 -6.21 -7.63
C ARG A 242 20.62 -5.04 -6.98
N VAL A 243 21.17 -5.25 -5.80
CA VAL A 243 22.04 -4.32 -5.08
C VAL A 243 23.20 -5.09 -4.48
N GLU A 244 24.39 -4.47 -4.49
CA GLU A 244 25.55 -4.91 -3.74
C GLU A 244 25.52 -4.18 -2.39
N ILE A 245 25.79 -4.89 -1.31
CA ILE A 245 25.87 -4.35 0.04
C ILE A 245 27.21 -4.75 0.68
N ASP A 246 27.73 -3.90 1.58
CA ASP A 246 28.83 -4.30 2.47
C ASP A 246 28.26 -5.02 3.71
N PRO A 247 28.44 -6.34 3.85
CA PRO A 247 27.91 -7.09 4.99
C PRO A 247 28.46 -6.61 6.34
N ARG A 248 29.63 -5.96 6.37
CA ARG A 248 30.23 -5.43 7.62
C ARG A 248 29.39 -4.35 8.25
N LYS A 249 28.63 -3.58 7.45
CA LYS A 249 27.69 -2.58 7.94
C LYS A 249 26.60 -3.22 8.81
N ALA A 250 26.00 -4.31 8.34
CA ALA A 250 25.02 -5.09 9.12
C ALA A 250 25.67 -5.75 10.34
N MET A 251 26.86 -6.37 10.19
CA MET A 251 27.59 -7.02 11.28
C MET A 251 27.91 -6.04 12.41
N SER A 252 28.35 -4.80 12.09
CA SER A 252 28.73 -3.79 13.10
C SER A 252 27.57 -3.27 13.94
N ARG A 253 26.32 -3.57 13.54
CA ARG A 253 25.08 -3.14 14.20
C ARG A 253 24.26 -4.31 14.75
N ASP A 254 24.72 -5.57 14.62
CA ASP A 254 23.87 -6.75 14.81
C ASP A 254 22.54 -6.58 14.08
N GLY A 255 22.61 -5.98 12.87
CA GLY A 255 21.46 -5.54 12.09
C GLY A 255 20.77 -6.69 11.36
N THR A 256 19.47 -6.52 11.08
CA THR A 256 18.63 -7.53 10.39
C THR A 256 18.06 -6.96 9.11
N ILE A 257 18.12 -7.73 8.01
CA ILE A 257 17.42 -7.44 6.76
C ILE A 257 16.25 -8.42 6.63
N LEU A 258 15.04 -7.90 6.54
CA LEU A 258 13.79 -8.66 6.49
C LEU A 258 13.10 -8.46 5.14
N GLY A 259 12.77 -9.54 4.44
CA GLY A 259 11.87 -9.47 3.29
C GLY A 259 10.40 -9.46 3.71
N MET A 260 9.57 -8.72 2.98
CA MET A 260 8.13 -8.66 3.18
C MET A 260 7.38 -8.65 1.85
N THR A 261 6.37 -9.50 1.71
CA THR A 261 5.34 -9.37 0.68
C THR A 261 3.97 -9.60 1.30
N LEU A 262 3.01 -8.75 0.95
CA LEU A 262 1.66 -8.83 1.49
C LEU A 262 0.95 -10.14 1.12
N PHE A 263 1.28 -10.72 -0.03
CA PHE A 263 0.72 -12.01 -0.48
C PHE A 263 1.04 -13.21 0.41
N ASN A 264 2.00 -13.08 1.32
CA ASN A 264 2.33 -14.11 2.31
C ASN A 264 1.64 -13.87 3.66
N ALA A 265 0.75 -12.88 3.77
CA ALA A 265 -0.04 -12.68 4.97
C ALA A 265 -0.96 -13.89 5.18
N THR A 266 -0.97 -14.42 6.41
CA THR A 266 -1.91 -15.47 6.79
C THR A 266 -3.32 -14.89 6.97
N PRO A 267 -4.38 -15.72 6.95
CA PRO A 267 -5.73 -15.26 7.29
C PRO A 267 -5.81 -14.59 8.67
N GLU A 268 -5.03 -15.07 9.64
CA GLU A 268 -4.96 -14.49 10.98
C GLU A 268 -4.31 -13.11 10.95
N GLU A 269 -3.15 -12.97 10.29
CA GLU A 269 -2.49 -11.66 10.09
C GLU A 269 -3.44 -10.68 9.39
N SER A 270 -4.17 -11.14 8.35
CA SER A 270 -5.14 -10.31 7.64
C SER A 270 -6.26 -9.80 8.55
N ARG A 271 -6.85 -10.67 9.39
CA ARG A 271 -7.86 -10.26 10.36
C ARG A 271 -7.34 -9.20 11.34
N GLN A 272 -6.14 -9.39 11.89
CA GLN A 272 -5.51 -8.44 12.81
C GLN A 272 -5.25 -7.09 12.13
N ILE A 273 -4.71 -7.11 10.91
CA ILE A 273 -4.45 -5.91 10.11
C ILE A 273 -5.76 -5.13 9.95
N HIS A 274 -6.79 -5.75 9.40
CA HIS A 274 -8.03 -5.05 9.06
C HIS A 274 -8.82 -4.60 10.29
N ALA A 275 -8.78 -5.35 11.40
CA ALA A 275 -9.34 -4.90 12.67
C ALA A 275 -8.67 -3.58 13.14
N GLY A 276 -7.35 -3.51 13.06
CA GLY A 276 -6.62 -2.29 13.41
C GLY A 276 -6.86 -1.13 12.44
N LEU A 277 -6.95 -1.40 11.13
CA LEU A 277 -7.23 -0.37 10.12
C LEU A 277 -8.64 0.21 10.29
N VAL A 278 -9.65 -0.61 10.51
CA VAL A 278 -11.03 -0.16 10.77
C VAL A 278 -11.08 0.73 12.02
N ALA A 279 -10.49 0.27 13.13
CA ALA A 279 -10.42 1.06 14.36
C ALA A 279 -9.69 2.40 14.15
N GLY A 280 -8.59 2.41 13.40
CA GLY A 280 -7.85 3.64 13.09
C GLY A 280 -8.64 4.61 12.21
N LEU A 281 -9.47 4.11 11.30
CA LEU A 281 -10.41 4.93 10.53
C LEU A 281 -11.52 5.49 11.43
N GLU A 282 -12.11 4.68 12.30
CA GLU A 282 -13.19 5.08 13.19
C GLU A 282 -12.78 6.18 14.15
N ASN A 283 -11.60 6.06 14.76
CA ASN A 283 -11.09 7.06 15.71
C ASN A 283 -10.36 8.24 15.06
N GLY A 284 -10.08 8.18 13.73
CA GLY A 284 -9.47 9.25 12.95
C GLY A 284 -7.95 9.34 13.04
N THR A 285 -7.27 8.33 13.56
CA THR A 285 -5.81 8.25 13.53
C THR A 285 -5.28 7.89 12.15
N LEU A 286 -6.12 7.26 11.31
CA LEU A 286 -5.80 6.97 9.92
C LEU A 286 -6.65 7.84 8.98
N ASN A 287 -5.98 8.52 8.05
CA ASN A 287 -6.61 9.42 7.07
C ASN A 287 -5.98 9.21 5.68
N PRO A 288 -6.38 8.16 4.95
CA PRO A 288 -5.77 7.81 3.69
C PRO A 288 -5.75 8.94 2.66
N VAL A 289 -4.59 9.18 2.07
CA VAL A 289 -4.38 10.26 1.10
C VAL A 289 -4.70 9.78 -0.30
N VAL A 290 -5.63 10.46 -0.96
CA VAL A 290 -5.93 10.29 -2.39
C VAL A 290 -5.21 11.39 -3.16
N GLY A 291 -4.24 11.01 -3.99
CA GLY A 291 -3.43 11.96 -4.76
C GLY A 291 -4.07 12.33 -6.10
N LYS A 292 -4.26 11.34 -6.96
CA LYS A 292 -4.84 11.54 -8.29
C LYS A 292 -6.03 10.60 -8.50
N ALA A 293 -7.06 11.10 -9.18
CA ALA A 293 -8.18 10.29 -9.65
C ALA A 293 -8.23 10.29 -11.17
N PHE A 294 -8.50 9.13 -11.76
CA PHE A 294 -8.73 8.96 -13.20
C PHE A 294 -10.07 8.28 -13.42
N PRO A 295 -10.77 8.56 -14.53
CA PRO A 295 -11.87 7.72 -14.98
C PRO A 295 -11.41 6.27 -15.17
N LEU A 296 -12.28 5.29 -14.94
CA LEU A 296 -11.96 3.86 -15.15
C LEU A 296 -11.44 3.60 -16.58
N ALA A 297 -12.00 4.27 -17.57
CA ALA A 297 -11.55 4.16 -18.97
C ALA A 297 -10.07 4.55 -19.18
N ASP A 298 -9.50 5.35 -18.28
CA ASP A 298 -8.11 5.80 -18.31
C ASP A 298 -7.16 4.92 -17.46
N ALA A 299 -7.54 3.70 -17.13
CA ALA A 299 -6.72 2.78 -16.32
C ALA A 299 -5.30 2.59 -16.88
N ALA A 300 -5.13 2.58 -18.20
CA ALA A 300 -3.81 2.52 -18.84
C ALA A 300 -2.93 3.72 -18.46
N LYS A 301 -3.48 4.94 -18.45
CA LYS A 301 -2.77 6.16 -18.03
C LYS A 301 -2.44 6.12 -16.53
N ALA A 302 -3.35 5.61 -15.71
CA ALA A 302 -3.11 5.45 -14.28
C ALA A 302 -1.98 4.45 -13.96
N HIS A 303 -1.88 3.35 -14.74
CA HIS A 303 -0.76 2.40 -14.65
C HIS A 303 0.59 2.99 -15.10
N VAL A 304 0.60 3.96 -16.00
CA VAL A 304 1.81 4.73 -16.31
C VAL A 304 2.15 5.65 -15.13
N ALA A 305 1.17 6.44 -14.68
CA ALA A 305 1.35 7.43 -13.63
C ALA A 305 1.83 6.85 -12.30
N VAL A 306 1.39 5.63 -11.92
CA VAL A 306 1.80 5.00 -10.65
C VAL A 306 3.27 4.59 -10.63
N MET A 307 3.91 4.48 -11.79
CA MET A 307 5.33 4.14 -11.93
C MET A 307 6.25 5.36 -12.09
N GLU A 308 5.68 6.55 -12.25
CA GLU A 308 6.42 7.80 -12.34
C GLU A 308 7.03 8.21 -10.99
N ALA A 309 8.07 9.03 -11.05
CA ALA A 309 8.67 9.64 -9.86
C ALA A 309 7.76 10.72 -9.27
N GLY A 310 7.91 11.00 -7.97
CA GLY A 310 7.12 12.04 -7.29
C GLY A 310 5.75 11.54 -6.83
N ALA A 311 5.69 10.29 -6.34
CA ALA A 311 4.48 9.72 -5.76
C ALA A 311 3.86 10.65 -4.70
N PHE A 312 2.54 10.84 -4.76
CA PHE A 312 1.76 11.66 -3.83
C PHE A 312 0.45 10.93 -3.52
N GLY A 313 0.34 10.35 -2.31
CA GLY A 313 -0.81 9.55 -1.90
C GLY A 313 -1.10 8.37 -2.83
N LYS A 314 -2.34 7.97 -2.89
CA LYS A 314 -2.86 6.88 -3.72
C LYS A 314 -3.46 7.39 -5.02
N ILE A 315 -3.20 6.72 -6.13
CA ILE A 315 -3.95 6.88 -7.37
C ILE A 315 -5.20 6.02 -7.29
N VAL A 316 -6.35 6.58 -7.68
CA VAL A 316 -7.63 5.87 -7.74
C VAL A 316 -8.27 5.99 -9.12
N LEU A 317 -9.05 4.97 -9.50
CA LEU A 317 -9.95 5.01 -10.65
C LEU A 317 -11.39 5.15 -10.15
N THR A 318 -12.20 5.89 -10.90
CA THR A 318 -13.64 6.05 -10.66
C THR A 318 -14.41 5.45 -11.82
N PRO A 319 -15.28 4.46 -11.59
CA PRO A 319 -16.09 3.81 -12.62
C PRO A 319 -17.11 4.71 -13.27
#